data_9f07baa93eb638839120ac66098b8838
#
_entry.id   9f07baa93eb638839120ac66098b8838
#
_cell.length_a   1.000
_cell.length_b   1.000
_cell.length_c   1.000
_cell.angle_alpha   90.00
_cell.angle_beta   90.00
_cell.angle_gamma   90.00
#
_symmetry.space_group_name_H-M   'P 1'
#
loop_
_entity.id
_entity.type
_entity.pdbx_description
1 polymer ?
#
loop_
_entity_poly.entity_id
_entity_poly.type
_entity_poly.pdbx_seq_one_letter_code
_entity_poly.pdbx_strand_id
1 'polypeptide(L)'
;MDAADLAAYQNKEMTVPQLMERYYPTKLMPKVSEEAFRMPMEIAGPDGSITVNKFNVYKEKDEQRPDFGKYKFYVQVGDTNMSAVASRQDLNAYFDRVATPNQLIEKNFGERLHLKSAYEKYQLPEGVDPKGVRVAKDRNDNKWKVSVDLGEKGQTSRHEISFDDGYSLFKTKTATREQIAAKYLNTEITGMLAANTAKVEKSASMKM
;
A
#
# COMPACT_ATOMS: atom_id res chain seq x y z
N MET A 1 23.01 20.14 -18.95
CA MET A 1 24.07 19.71 -19.88
C MET A 1 25.39 19.96 -19.17
N ASP A 2 26.28 19.00 -19.15
CA ASP A 2 27.59 19.19 -18.52
C ASP A 2 28.56 19.97 -19.44
N ALA A 3 29.69 20.44 -18.86
CA ALA A 3 30.61 21.28 -19.58
C ALA A 3 31.35 20.54 -20.71
N ALA A 4 31.57 19.21 -20.54
CA ALA A 4 32.26 18.41 -21.55
C ALA A 4 31.38 18.21 -22.78
N ASP A 5 30.10 17.93 -22.60
CA ASP A 5 29.15 17.78 -23.71
C ASP A 5 28.88 19.10 -24.44
N LEU A 6 28.91 20.21 -23.69
CA LEU A 6 28.83 21.56 -24.32
C LEU A 6 30.05 21.83 -25.19
N ALA A 7 31.26 21.51 -24.70
CA ALA A 7 32.49 21.66 -25.47
C ALA A 7 32.49 20.75 -26.72
N ALA A 8 32.09 19.47 -26.57
CA ALA A 8 31.98 18.53 -27.68
C ALA A 8 31.00 19.03 -28.76
N TYR A 9 29.86 19.61 -28.35
CA TYR A 9 28.91 20.23 -29.26
C TYR A 9 29.50 21.45 -29.99
N GLN A 10 30.18 22.33 -29.28
CA GLN A 10 30.84 23.50 -29.86
C GLN A 10 31.93 23.11 -30.84
N ASN A 11 32.68 22.06 -30.54
CA ASN A 11 33.71 21.50 -31.42
C ASN A 11 33.16 20.66 -32.58
N LYS A 12 31.83 20.51 -32.72
CA LYS A 12 31.17 19.67 -33.73
C LYS A 12 31.47 18.18 -33.59
N GLU A 13 31.92 17.73 -32.43
CA GLU A 13 32.14 16.31 -32.08
C GLU A 13 30.85 15.61 -31.66
N MET A 14 29.84 16.39 -31.24
CA MET A 14 28.52 15.93 -30.87
C MET A 14 27.43 16.72 -31.61
N THR A 15 26.43 16.02 -32.10
CA THR A 15 25.29 16.61 -32.82
C THR A 15 24.11 16.93 -31.89
N VAL A 16 23.18 17.77 -32.33
CA VAL A 16 21.94 18.07 -31.60
C VAL A 16 21.13 16.81 -31.32
N PRO A 17 20.89 15.87 -32.26
CA PRO A 17 20.20 14.62 -31.95
C PRO A 17 20.86 13.81 -30.82
N GLN A 18 22.20 13.70 -30.81
CA GLN A 18 22.92 13.00 -29.75
C GLN A 18 22.77 13.69 -28.39
N LEU A 19 22.78 15.02 -28.35
CA LEU A 19 22.48 15.78 -27.14
C LEU A 19 21.02 15.55 -26.67
N MET A 20 20.05 15.56 -27.59
CA MET A 20 18.67 15.30 -27.28
C MET A 20 18.49 13.89 -26.71
N GLU A 21 19.11 12.87 -27.30
CA GLU A 21 19.07 11.49 -26.82
C GLU A 21 19.66 11.38 -25.41
N ARG A 22 20.77 12.06 -25.14
CA ARG A 22 21.48 12.01 -23.85
C ARG A 22 20.74 12.75 -22.73
N TYR A 23 20.23 13.95 -23.01
CA TYR A 23 19.63 14.81 -21.98
C TYR A 23 18.11 14.81 -21.93
N TYR A 24 17.49 14.46 -23.04
CA TYR A 24 16.03 14.51 -23.19
C TYR A 24 15.45 13.24 -23.88
N PRO A 25 15.87 12.04 -23.49
CA PRO A 25 15.49 10.82 -24.21
C PRO A 25 13.97 10.66 -24.29
N THR A 26 13.24 11.04 -23.24
CA THR A 26 11.78 10.96 -23.19
C THR A 26 11.06 11.86 -24.21
N LYS A 27 11.73 12.93 -24.68
CA LYS A 27 11.16 13.80 -25.72
C LYS A 27 11.13 13.15 -27.11
N LEU A 28 12.00 12.17 -27.33
CA LEU A 28 12.13 11.47 -28.60
C LEU A 28 11.28 10.18 -28.65
N MET A 29 10.73 9.76 -27.51
CA MET A 29 9.90 8.55 -27.42
C MET A 29 8.47 8.79 -27.93
N PRO A 30 7.81 7.74 -28.46
CA PRO A 30 6.39 7.82 -28.82
C PRO A 30 5.53 8.20 -27.59
N LYS A 31 4.53 9.05 -27.83
CA LYS A 31 3.60 9.47 -26.78
C LYS A 31 2.51 8.42 -26.54
N VAL A 32 2.20 8.21 -25.29
CA VAL A 32 1.05 7.40 -24.87
C VAL A 32 -0.25 8.19 -25.12
N SER A 33 -1.31 7.51 -25.51
CA SER A 33 -2.62 8.13 -25.74
C SER A 33 -3.19 8.74 -24.46
N GLU A 34 -4.03 9.77 -24.61
CA GLU A 34 -4.71 10.41 -23.47
C GLU A 34 -5.64 9.46 -22.72
N GLU A 35 -6.18 8.47 -23.42
CA GLU A 35 -7.06 7.45 -22.82
C GLU A 35 -6.38 6.65 -21.73
N ALA A 36 -5.07 6.37 -21.88
CA ALA A 36 -4.29 5.66 -20.87
C ALA A 36 -4.13 6.44 -19.55
N PHE A 37 -4.50 7.73 -19.52
CA PHE A 37 -4.45 8.57 -18.32
C PHE A 37 -5.81 8.74 -17.64
N ARG A 38 -6.88 8.10 -18.15
CA ARG A 38 -8.21 8.17 -17.54
C ARG A 38 -8.28 7.35 -16.26
N MET A 39 -8.98 7.92 -15.27
CA MET A 39 -9.29 7.25 -14.00
C MET A 39 -10.80 7.00 -13.90
N PRO A 40 -11.24 5.99 -13.17
CA PRO A 40 -10.44 4.94 -12.51
C PRO A 40 -9.79 3.98 -13.52
N MET A 41 -8.75 3.27 -13.08
CA MET A 41 -8.08 2.26 -13.88
C MET A 41 -7.87 0.98 -13.10
N GLU A 42 -7.70 -0.13 -13.82
CA GLU A 42 -7.42 -1.43 -13.24
C GLU A 42 -5.94 -1.78 -13.44
N ILE A 43 -5.32 -2.29 -12.38
CA ILE A 43 -3.98 -2.88 -12.41
C ILE A 43 -4.06 -4.33 -11.98
N ALA A 44 -3.10 -5.16 -12.42
CA ALA A 44 -3.04 -6.55 -12.00
C ALA A 44 -2.75 -6.64 -10.49
N GLY A 45 -3.45 -7.55 -9.80
CA GLY A 45 -3.23 -7.88 -8.40
C GLY A 45 -3.08 -9.38 -8.20
N PRO A 46 -2.66 -9.84 -7.01
CA PRO A 46 -2.42 -11.26 -6.74
C PRO A 46 -3.69 -12.11 -6.79
N ASP A 47 -4.82 -11.55 -6.43
CA ASP A 47 -6.12 -12.25 -6.36
C ASP A 47 -7.15 -11.66 -7.37
N GLY A 48 -6.69 -10.95 -8.40
CA GLY A 48 -7.54 -10.31 -9.41
C GLY A 48 -7.05 -8.92 -9.79
N SER A 49 -7.97 -8.01 -10.14
CA SER A 49 -7.64 -6.62 -10.44
C SER A 49 -7.77 -5.72 -9.21
N ILE A 50 -6.96 -4.66 -9.19
CA ILE A 50 -6.99 -3.61 -8.17
C ILE A 50 -7.43 -2.32 -8.84
N THR A 51 -8.55 -1.76 -8.40
CA THR A 51 -9.06 -0.50 -8.92
C THR A 51 -8.33 0.69 -8.31
N VAL A 52 -7.63 1.44 -9.15
CA VAL A 52 -7.00 2.72 -8.78
C VAL A 52 -7.97 3.86 -9.07
N ASN A 53 -8.42 4.53 -8.02
CA ASN A 53 -9.39 5.62 -8.12
C ASN A 53 -8.74 6.94 -8.53
N LYS A 54 -7.49 7.16 -8.13
CA LYS A 54 -6.77 8.42 -8.38
C LYS A 54 -5.28 8.20 -8.47
N PHE A 55 -4.65 8.86 -9.44
CA PHE A 55 -3.19 8.96 -9.58
C PHE A 55 -2.82 10.41 -9.91
N ASN A 56 -1.92 11.00 -9.11
CA ASN A 56 -1.48 12.39 -9.28
C ASN A 56 0.01 12.53 -9.00
N VAL A 57 0.55 13.65 -9.49
CA VAL A 57 1.87 14.16 -9.14
C VAL A 57 1.71 15.45 -8.35
N TYR A 58 2.40 15.56 -7.22
CA TYR A 58 2.44 16.81 -6.45
C TYR A 58 3.84 17.06 -5.91
N LYS A 59 4.13 18.33 -5.57
CA LYS A 59 5.36 18.73 -4.89
C LYS A 59 5.09 18.81 -3.39
N GLU A 60 5.93 18.16 -2.57
CA GLU A 60 5.84 18.29 -1.11
C GLU A 60 6.15 19.72 -0.69
N LYS A 61 5.21 20.34 0.02
CA LYS A 61 5.31 21.74 0.45
C LYS A 61 5.50 21.90 1.96
N ASP A 62 5.38 20.82 2.71
CA ASP A 62 5.57 20.82 4.15
C ASP A 62 7.07 20.79 4.47
N GLU A 63 7.59 21.91 4.97
CA GLU A 63 9.01 22.09 5.30
C GLU A 63 9.49 21.18 6.44
N GLN A 64 8.59 20.67 7.26
CA GLN A 64 8.92 19.75 8.36
C GLN A 64 9.16 18.32 7.87
N ARG A 65 8.83 18.00 6.63
CA ARG A 65 9.01 16.66 6.07
C ARG A 65 10.39 16.49 5.43
N PRO A 66 11.00 15.27 5.57
CA PRO A 66 12.33 14.99 5.03
C PRO A 66 12.38 15.02 3.49
N ASP A 67 11.24 15.00 2.85
CA ASP A 67 11.07 15.03 1.40
C ASP A 67 10.51 16.39 0.90
N PHE A 68 10.61 17.45 1.73
CA PHE A 68 10.27 18.81 1.34
C PHE A 68 10.90 19.20 -0.01
N GLY A 69 10.11 19.81 -0.86
CA GLY A 69 10.52 20.26 -2.19
C GLY A 69 10.61 19.17 -3.25
N LYS A 70 10.53 17.88 -2.88
CA LYS A 70 10.55 16.77 -3.84
C LYS A 70 9.18 16.56 -4.46
N TYR A 71 9.16 16.09 -5.70
CA TYR A 71 7.93 15.61 -6.33
C TYR A 71 7.61 14.20 -5.87
N LYS A 72 6.32 13.95 -5.69
CA LYS A 72 5.76 12.67 -5.28
C LYS A 72 4.67 12.22 -6.23
N PHE A 73 4.62 10.94 -6.48
CA PHE A 73 3.42 10.26 -6.96
C PHE A 73 2.48 10.00 -5.79
N TYR A 74 1.20 10.15 -6.06
CA TYR A 74 0.11 9.83 -5.14
C TYR A 74 -0.85 8.88 -5.83
N VAL A 75 -1.25 7.83 -5.12
CA VAL A 75 -2.24 6.86 -5.57
C VAL A 75 -3.30 6.66 -4.49
N GLN A 76 -4.56 6.54 -4.92
CA GLN A 76 -5.69 6.18 -4.07
C GLN A 76 -6.32 4.89 -4.57
N VAL A 77 -6.47 3.91 -3.65
CA VAL A 77 -7.11 2.62 -3.87
C VAL A 77 -8.13 2.42 -2.76
N GLY A 78 -9.42 2.47 -3.09
CA GLY A 78 -10.49 2.54 -2.08
C GLY A 78 -10.24 3.70 -1.10
N ASP A 79 -10.25 3.42 0.19
CA ASP A 79 -9.98 4.40 1.26
C ASP A 79 -8.50 4.58 1.58
N THR A 80 -7.61 3.87 0.89
CA THR A 80 -6.17 3.90 1.17
C THR A 80 -5.46 4.88 0.24
N ASN A 81 -4.67 5.75 0.87
CA ASN A 81 -3.84 6.73 0.18
C ASN A 81 -2.37 6.37 0.37
N MET A 82 -1.62 6.33 -0.72
CA MET A 82 -0.19 6.07 -0.71
C MET A 82 0.56 7.15 -1.48
N SER A 83 1.79 7.43 -1.07
CA SER A 83 2.67 8.31 -1.82
C SER A 83 4.10 7.75 -1.85
N ALA A 84 4.82 8.07 -2.92
CA ALA A 84 6.22 7.73 -3.10
C ALA A 84 6.96 8.92 -3.72
N VAL A 85 8.22 9.14 -3.33
CA VAL A 85 9.06 10.16 -3.98
C VAL A 85 9.32 9.70 -5.41
N ALA A 86 8.99 10.57 -6.35
CA ALA A 86 9.16 10.30 -7.76
C ALA A 86 10.62 10.50 -8.19
N SER A 87 11.18 9.56 -8.93
CA SER A 87 12.48 9.75 -9.57
C SER A 87 12.37 10.82 -10.68
N ARG A 88 13.48 11.49 -11.00
CA ARG A 88 13.52 12.45 -12.11
C ARG A 88 13.14 11.77 -13.45
N GLN A 89 13.57 10.54 -13.64
CA GLN A 89 13.25 9.76 -14.84
C GLN A 89 11.74 9.50 -14.95
N ASP A 90 11.09 9.07 -13.87
CA ASP A 90 9.66 8.79 -13.85
C ASP A 90 8.83 10.06 -14.00
N LEU A 91 9.28 11.19 -13.43
CA LEU A 91 8.64 12.50 -13.65
C LEU A 91 8.69 12.92 -15.12
N ASN A 92 9.86 12.80 -15.74
CA ASN A 92 10.00 13.08 -17.15
C ASN A 92 9.10 12.17 -17.99
N ALA A 93 9.10 10.86 -17.69
CA ALA A 93 8.25 9.90 -18.38
C ALA A 93 6.75 10.23 -18.25
N TYR A 94 6.32 10.67 -17.08
CA TYR A 94 4.94 11.10 -16.83
C TYR A 94 4.58 12.37 -17.61
N PHE A 95 5.37 13.46 -17.42
CA PHE A 95 5.07 14.75 -18.05
C PHE A 95 5.26 14.73 -19.57
N ASP A 96 6.18 13.91 -20.06
CA ASP A 96 6.40 13.72 -21.50
C ASP A 96 5.40 12.71 -22.11
N ARG A 97 4.54 12.08 -21.28
CA ARG A 97 3.56 11.06 -21.67
C ARG A 97 4.18 9.87 -22.42
N VAL A 98 5.35 9.41 -22.01
CA VAL A 98 6.01 8.22 -22.57
C VAL A 98 5.87 6.99 -21.70
N ALA A 99 5.33 7.13 -20.49
CA ALA A 99 4.91 6.04 -19.62
C ALA A 99 3.45 6.22 -19.23
N THR A 100 2.69 5.13 -19.17
CA THR A 100 1.32 5.15 -18.67
C THR A 100 1.30 5.32 -17.15
N PRO A 101 0.22 5.89 -16.57
CA PRO A 101 0.01 5.86 -15.11
C PRO A 101 0.10 4.46 -14.55
N ASN A 102 -0.44 3.44 -15.24
CA ASN A 102 -0.37 2.03 -14.82
C ASN A 102 1.08 1.56 -14.65
N GLN A 103 1.96 1.81 -15.62
CA GLN A 103 3.38 1.47 -15.53
C GLN A 103 4.07 2.19 -14.35
N LEU A 104 3.75 3.45 -14.11
CA LEU A 104 4.34 4.23 -13.02
C LEU A 104 3.80 3.80 -11.65
N ILE A 105 2.51 3.44 -11.58
CA ILE A 105 1.90 2.88 -10.37
C ILE A 105 2.52 1.54 -10.04
N GLU A 106 2.59 0.62 -11.00
CA GLU A 106 3.18 -0.70 -10.80
C GLU A 106 4.64 -0.59 -10.35
N LYS A 107 5.44 0.26 -11.00
CA LYS A 107 6.84 0.47 -10.64
C LYS A 107 7.04 1.03 -9.23
N ASN A 108 6.21 2.01 -8.81
CA ASN A 108 6.43 2.75 -7.57
C ASN A 108 5.60 2.24 -6.38
N PHE A 109 4.53 1.51 -6.64
CA PHE A 109 3.56 1.06 -5.63
C PHE A 109 3.17 -0.41 -5.74
N GLY A 110 3.53 -1.11 -6.83
CA GLY A 110 3.06 -2.46 -7.14
C GLY A 110 3.21 -3.41 -5.95
N GLU A 111 4.41 -3.51 -5.37
CA GLU A 111 4.66 -4.34 -4.20
C GLU A 111 3.71 -4.01 -3.04
N ARG A 112 3.52 -2.73 -2.73
CA ARG A 112 2.64 -2.28 -1.63
C ARG A 112 1.17 -2.54 -1.93
N LEU A 113 0.75 -2.39 -3.19
CA LEU A 113 -0.61 -2.66 -3.63
C LEU A 113 -0.92 -4.15 -3.60
N HIS A 114 0.02 -4.99 -4.04
CA HIS A 114 -0.11 -6.44 -3.99
C HIS A 114 -0.16 -6.95 -2.55
N LEU A 115 0.70 -6.43 -1.66
CA LEU A 115 0.64 -6.75 -0.23
C LEU A 115 -0.69 -6.34 0.39
N LYS A 116 -1.21 -5.14 0.06
CA LYS A 116 -2.50 -4.68 0.57
C LYS A 116 -3.63 -5.62 0.12
N SER A 117 -3.71 -5.92 -1.18
CA SER A 117 -4.71 -6.84 -1.72
C SER A 117 -4.67 -8.21 -1.05
N ALA A 118 -3.48 -8.75 -0.79
CA ALA A 118 -3.30 -10.03 -0.12
C ALA A 118 -3.88 -10.06 1.31
N TYR A 119 -4.05 -8.92 1.99
CA TYR A 119 -4.69 -8.85 3.29
C TYR A 119 -6.21 -8.63 3.24
N GLU A 120 -6.78 -8.20 2.13
CA GLU A 120 -8.22 -7.89 2.00
C GLU A 120 -9.14 -9.10 2.25
N LYS A 121 -8.64 -10.30 2.01
CA LYS A 121 -9.33 -11.57 2.30
C LYS A 121 -9.49 -11.86 3.79
N TYR A 122 -8.71 -11.22 4.66
CA TYR A 122 -8.78 -11.43 6.09
C TYR A 122 -9.75 -10.43 6.72
N GLN A 123 -10.91 -10.92 7.11
CA GLN A 123 -11.96 -10.13 7.74
C GLN A 123 -12.32 -10.72 9.09
N LEU A 124 -12.53 -9.87 10.09
CA LEU A 124 -13.01 -10.30 11.40
C LEU A 124 -14.42 -10.88 11.25
N PRO A 125 -14.77 -11.90 12.05
CA PRO A 125 -16.12 -12.41 12.11
C PRO A 125 -17.11 -11.31 12.51
N GLU A 126 -18.35 -11.45 12.02
CA GLU A 126 -19.43 -10.53 12.37
C GLU A 126 -19.66 -10.48 13.90
N GLY A 127 -19.93 -9.29 14.42
CA GLY A 127 -20.15 -9.07 15.84
C GLY A 127 -18.89 -8.90 16.69
N VAL A 128 -17.70 -8.85 16.07
CA VAL A 128 -16.44 -8.50 16.75
C VAL A 128 -16.20 -6.98 16.67
N ASP A 129 -16.04 -6.32 17.82
CA ASP A 129 -15.67 -4.89 17.85
C ASP A 129 -14.19 -4.73 17.44
N PRO A 130 -13.90 -4.01 16.35
CA PRO A 130 -12.52 -3.73 15.93
C PRO A 130 -11.68 -3.04 17.02
N LYS A 131 -12.29 -2.29 17.93
CA LYS A 131 -11.60 -1.64 19.06
C LYS A 131 -11.02 -2.63 20.05
N GLY A 132 -11.53 -3.86 20.09
CA GLY A 132 -11.00 -4.95 20.91
C GLY A 132 -9.68 -5.51 20.41
N VAL A 133 -9.29 -5.22 19.15
CA VAL A 133 -8.07 -5.75 18.56
C VAL A 133 -6.84 -5.03 19.12
N ARG A 134 -5.93 -5.82 19.72
CA ARG A 134 -4.68 -5.33 20.30
C ARG A 134 -3.49 -5.98 19.62
N VAL A 135 -2.57 -5.17 19.10
CA VAL A 135 -1.26 -5.62 18.63
C VAL A 135 -0.21 -4.90 19.45
N ALA A 136 0.56 -5.65 20.21
CA ALA A 136 1.56 -5.12 21.12
C ALA A 136 2.84 -5.97 21.08
N LYS A 137 3.97 -5.32 21.37
CA LYS A 137 5.24 -6.01 21.55
C LYS A 137 5.29 -6.59 22.95
N ASP A 138 5.49 -7.88 23.05
CA ASP A 138 5.67 -8.56 24.35
C ASP A 138 7.06 -8.19 24.90
N ARG A 139 7.12 -7.78 26.16
CA ARG A 139 8.35 -7.32 26.80
C ARG A 139 9.31 -8.48 27.15
N ASN A 140 8.78 -9.70 27.27
CA ASN A 140 9.57 -10.86 27.71
C ASN A 140 10.37 -11.45 26.54
N ASP A 141 9.75 -11.58 25.36
CA ASP A 141 10.36 -12.21 24.20
C ASP A 141 10.64 -11.23 23.06
N ASN A 142 10.29 -9.95 23.25
CA ASN A 142 10.49 -8.86 22.28
C ASN A 142 9.77 -9.09 20.93
N LYS A 143 8.76 -9.95 20.89
CA LYS A 143 7.99 -10.32 19.69
C LYS A 143 6.66 -9.57 19.63
N TRP A 144 6.19 -9.31 18.42
CA TRP A 144 4.87 -8.75 18.22
C TRP A 144 3.81 -9.83 18.39
N LYS A 145 2.78 -9.53 19.18
CA LYS A 145 1.64 -10.43 19.42
C LYS A 145 0.33 -9.73 19.19
N VAL A 146 -0.64 -10.49 18.66
CA VAL A 146 -2.02 -10.04 18.45
C VAL A 146 -2.96 -10.77 19.41
N SER A 147 -3.97 -10.08 19.92
CA SER A 147 -5.10 -10.63 20.68
C SER A 147 -6.35 -9.81 20.44
N VAL A 148 -7.52 -10.40 20.68
CA VAL A 148 -8.81 -9.73 20.55
C VAL A 148 -9.58 -9.85 21.87
N ASP A 149 -10.05 -8.71 22.37
CA ASP A 149 -10.94 -8.61 23.49
C ASP A 149 -12.40 -8.65 22.98
N LEU A 150 -13.12 -9.70 23.34
CA LEU A 150 -14.51 -9.93 22.94
C LEU A 150 -15.51 -9.46 24.02
N GLY A 151 -15.08 -8.63 24.94
CA GLY A 151 -15.88 -8.14 26.06
C GLY A 151 -16.28 -9.25 27.02
N GLU A 152 -17.57 -9.37 27.31
CA GLU A 152 -18.11 -10.41 28.21
C GLU A 152 -17.81 -11.86 27.72
N LYS A 153 -17.51 -12.01 26.43
CA LYS A 153 -17.17 -13.32 25.83
C LYS A 153 -15.72 -13.72 26.08
N GLY A 154 -14.92 -12.84 26.73
CA GLY A 154 -13.52 -13.09 27.09
C GLY A 154 -12.53 -12.52 26.08
N GLN A 155 -11.27 -12.89 26.24
CA GLN A 155 -10.17 -12.48 25.39
C GLN A 155 -9.51 -13.69 24.74
N THR A 156 -9.14 -13.59 23.47
CA THR A 156 -8.35 -14.61 22.78
C THR A 156 -6.97 -14.78 23.40
N SER A 157 -6.31 -15.87 23.10
CA SER A 157 -4.88 -16.05 23.37
C SER A 157 -4.07 -14.96 22.67
N ARG A 158 -2.83 -14.73 23.17
CA ARG A 158 -1.87 -13.85 22.49
C ARG A 158 -1.09 -14.68 21.48
N HIS A 159 -1.30 -14.39 20.19
CA HIS A 159 -0.62 -15.09 19.12
C HIS A 159 0.52 -14.26 18.53
N GLU A 160 1.70 -14.89 18.36
CA GLU A 160 2.84 -14.25 17.71
C GLU A 160 2.55 -13.99 16.25
N ILE A 161 2.83 -12.78 15.76
CA ILE A 161 2.74 -12.44 14.34
C ILE A 161 4.12 -12.49 13.67
N SER A 162 4.15 -12.85 12.41
CA SER A 162 5.40 -12.90 11.65
C SER A 162 6.04 -11.52 11.52
N PHE A 163 7.34 -11.48 11.22
CA PHE A 163 8.05 -10.24 10.96
C PHE A 163 7.42 -9.47 9.78
N ASP A 164 7.05 -10.16 8.69
CA ASP A 164 6.47 -9.56 7.50
C ASP A 164 5.09 -8.94 7.77
N ASP A 165 4.26 -9.61 8.58
CA ASP A 165 2.98 -9.06 9.01
C ASP A 165 3.17 -7.83 9.91
N GLY A 166 4.13 -7.88 10.82
CA GLY A 166 4.52 -6.73 11.63
C GLY A 166 5.03 -5.56 10.77
N TYR A 167 5.84 -5.84 9.77
CA TYR A 167 6.32 -4.86 8.81
C TYR A 167 5.18 -4.25 7.98
N SER A 168 4.27 -5.10 7.48
CA SER A 168 3.08 -4.69 6.75
C SER A 168 2.16 -3.79 7.58
N LEU A 169 1.98 -4.09 8.87
CA LEU A 169 1.15 -3.30 9.78
C LEU A 169 1.81 -1.96 10.16
N PHE A 170 3.08 -1.96 10.57
CA PHE A 170 3.70 -0.78 11.20
C PHE A 170 4.50 0.09 10.24
N LYS A 171 5.11 -0.49 9.21
CA LYS A 171 5.98 0.24 8.27
C LYS A 171 5.28 0.60 6.97
N THR A 172 4.83 -0.40 6.20
CA THR A 172 4.22 -0.14 4.90
C THR A 172 2.76 0.28 4.97
N LYS A 173 2.08 0.00 6.10
CA LYS A 173 0.64 0.26 6.30
C LYS A 173 -0.24 -0.44 5.26
N THR A 174 0.18 -1.60 4.80
CA THR A 174 -0.54 -2.43 3.82
C THR A 174 -1.49 -3.43 4.48
N ALA A 175 -1.38 -3.63 5.80
CA ALA A 175 -2.30 -4.41 6.62
C ALA A 175 -2.88 -3.55 7.74
N THR A 176 -4.12 -3.86 8.16
CA THR A 176 -4.74 -3.29 9.37
C THR A 176 -4.61 -4.25 10.55
N ARG A 177 -4.88 -3.76 11.76
CA ARG A 177 -4.87 -4.61 12.97
C ARG A 177 -5.94 -5.70 12.90
N GLU A 178 -7.09 -5.35 12.37
CA GLU A 178 -8.24 -6.24 12.18
C GLU A 178 -7.89 -7.37 11.20
N GLN A 179 -7.24 -7.06 10.09
CA GLN A 179 -6.79 -8.05 9.11
C GLN A 179 -5.74 -8.99 9.71
N ILE A 180 -4.80 -8.47 10.51
CA ILE A 180 -3.83 -9.30 11.23
C ILE A 180 -4.53 -10.20 12.24
N ALA A 181 -5.48 -9.67 13.02
CA ALA A 181 -6.24 -10.48 13.97
C ALA A 181 -7.04 -11.57 13.25
N ALA A 182 -7.72 -11.24 12.17
CA ALA A 182 -8.47 -12.22 11.37
C ALA A 182 -7.55 -13.32 10.80
N LYS A 183 -6.36 -12.94 10.31
CA LYS A 183 -5.38 -13.92 9.78
C LYS A 183 -4.97 -14.96 10.81
N TYR A 184 -4.74 -14.56 12.05
CA TYR A 184 -4.17 -15.43 13.08
C TYR A 184 -5.19 -16.03 14.05
N LEU A 185 -6.33 -15.36 14.28
CA LEU A 185 -7.23 -15.67 15.38
C LEU A 185 -8.66 -16.02 14.94
N ASN A 186 -8.97 -16.02 13.64
CA ASN A 186 -10.34 -16.18 13.15
C ASN A 186 -11.01 -17.44 13.67
N THR A 187 -10.32 -18.57 13.68
CA THR A 187 -10.84 -19.86 14.19
C THR A 187 -11.13 -19.78 15.69
N GLU A 188 -10.23 -19.20 16.48
CA GLU A 188 -10.40 -19.05 17.94
C GLU A 188 -11.57 -18.12 18.26
N ILE A 189 -11.64 -16.96 17.59
CA ILE A 189 -12.74 -15.99 17.74
C ILE A 189 -14.07 -16.64 17.42
N THR A 190 -14.18 -17.33 16.28
CA THR A 190 -15.42 -18.01 15.87
C THR A 190 -15.84 -19.07 16.87
N GLY A 191 -14.90 -19.84 17.39
CA GLY A 191 -15.16 -20.84 18.44
C GLY A 191 -15.67 -20.21 19.74
N MET A 192 -15.08 -19.10 20.18
CA MET A 192 -15.51 -18.37 21.38
C MET A 192 -16.91 -17.76 21.21
N LEU A 193 -17.22 -17.21 20.04
CA LEU A 193 -18.54 -16.66 19.73
C LEU A 193 -19.61 -17.75 19.76
N ALA A 194 -19.36 -18.89 19.13
CA ALA A 194 -20.28 -20.02 19.10
C ALA A 194 -20.54 -20.62 20.50
N ALA A 195 -19.50 -20.79 21.31
CA ALA A 195 -19.64 -21.33 22.68
C ALA A 195 -20.49 -20.42 23.58
N ASN A 196 -20.45 -19.11 23.39
CA ASN A 196 -21.27 -18.17 24.14
C ASN A 196 -22.73 -18.18 23.70
N THR A 197 -23.00 -18.32 22.40
CA THR A 197 -24.37 -18.47 21.89
C THR A 197 -25.06 -19.71 22.50
N ALA A 198 -24.36 -20.84 22.50
CA ALA A 198 -24.87 -22.08 23.09
C ALA A 198 -25.16 -21.98 24.62
N LYS A 199 -24.37 -21.19 25.37
CA LYS A 199 -24.61 -20.94 26.79
C LYS A 199 -25.85 -20.08 27.01
N VAL A 200 -26.08 -19.06 26.20
CA VAL A 200 -27.27 -18.20 26.29
C VAL A 200 -28.55 -18.98 25.99
N GLU A 201 -28.56 -19.82 24.96
CA GLU A 201 -29.70 -20.66 24.60
C GLU A 201 -30.03 -21.65 25.71
N LYS A 202 -29.03 -22.31 26.32
CA LYS A 202 -29.24 -23.23 27.45
C LYS A 202 -29.81 -22.51 28.68
N SER A 203 -29.35 -21.30 28.97
CA SER A 203 -29.85 -20.53 30.10
C SER A 203 -31.29 -20.01 29.90
N ALA A 204 -31.66 -19.74 28.65
CA ALA A 204 -33.03 -19.34 28.28
C ALA A 204 -34.01 -20.53 28.37
N SER A 205 -33.60 -21.71 27.95
CA SER A 205 -34.43 -22.92 28.00
C SER A 205 -34.62 -23.48 29.42
N MET A 206 -33.76 -23.15 30.38
CA MET A 206 -33.92 -23.54 31.80
C MET A 206 -34.85 -22.61 32.59
N LYS A 207 -35.28 -21.49 32.02
CA LYS A 207 -36.17 -20.50 32.69
C LYS A 207 -37.62 -20.59 32.22
N MET A 208 -37.93 -21.51 31.33
CA MET A 208 -39.28 -21.91 30.96
C MET A 208 -39.70 -23.15 31.74
#